data_0f4f813eb50d4b5314073e6861e6ac0a
#
_entry.id   0f4f813eb50d4b5314073e6861e6ac0a
#
_cell.length_a   1.000
_cell.length_b   1.000
_cell.length_c   1.000
_cell.angle_alpha   90.00
_cell.angle_beta   90.00
_cell.angle_gamma   90.00
#
_symmetry.space_group_name_H-M   'P 1'
#
loop_
_entity.id
_entity.type
_entity.pdbx_description
1 polymer ?
#
loop_
_entity_poly.entity_id
_entity_poly.type
_entity_poly.pdbx_seq_one_letter_code
_entity_poly.pdbx_strand_id
1 'polypeptide(L)'
;MKNIFKSLLYILSLSIVVSCHDDLNQSPIDPDSFTEENVFASVNEAKGALAKLYGSLALTGQNGPAGSPDIADIDEGFSQFSRMLFNLNEITTDHAVVGWGDPGLPDLHGMYWSSSNDFTEAMYYRLAQAVSFSNSFIKNASELSGDEVNVFIAEARFLRAYAYYNLLDLYGNVPLTTEISTELPTQSNRTELFNFIESELMEIESTLLASNEYGRVDNIAAHALLSRLYLNAEAWTGQDRYADCVTYSQNVINSGYSLNMNDANGNGTAYDELFMADNDINGAQNEFIFTLNFDGLQSQTYGGTTFLVHAAIGGSMNPGNFGVNGGWGGLRTTKNLVNQFAVDLDALNSSLGSQSDWGLVGSATPNGWNGPDVEMFQTGPQEFSIYAELVSGELKFRFNEDWGNNFGDNGNDGTLESGGANIPISAGTYFIVMDLGSGTYTISPFSSDKRAMFYSDGQNLEIESIPPFEDGYAVTKWTNIDSNGNQGSDSSGNFVDTDIPLIRLAEIYLNYAEATLRGGGGDTNTAVSLINQIRERGFGGSSGAISSGDLTLDFILDERSRELYWEGLRRTDLIRYNRFTNSSYLWPFKGNEPTGVGVDEYRNLFPLPANVVAINSNLTQNEGY
;
A
#
# COMPACT_ATOMS: atom_id res chain seq x y z
N MET A 1 -9.88 84.49 -11.02
CA MET A 1 -9.95 83.24 -11.81
C MET A 1 -8.89 82.24 -11.54
N LYS A 2 -7.58 82.56 -11.41
CA LYS A 2 -6.49 81.57 -11.15
C LYS A 2 -6.58 80.79 -9.84
N ASN A 3 -7.12 81.41 -8.75
CA ASN A 3 -7.24 80.78 -7.46
C ASN A 3 -8.49 79.89 -7.35
N ILE A 4 -9.56 80.19 -8.07
CA ILE A 4 -10.74 79.31 -8.12
C ILE A 4 -10.43 78.02 -8.90
N PHE A 5 -9.62 78.10 -9.95
CA PHE A 5 -9.20 76.95 -10.76
C PHE A 5 -8.27 76.00 -9.93
N LYS A 6 -7.40 76.53 -9.10
CA LYS A 6 -6.56 75.72 -8.19
C LYS A 6 -7.39 75.06 -7.09
N SER A 7 -8.38 75.73 -6.54
CA SER A 7 -9.28 75.14 -5.53
C SER A 7 -10.18 74.06 -6.13
N LEU A 8 -10.65 74.23 -7.36
CA LEU A 8 -11.40 73.17 -8.08
C LEU A 8 -10.52 71.94 -8.42
N LEU A 9 -9.25 72.17 -8.79
CA LEU A 9 -8.29 71.10 -9.04
C LEU A 9 -7.95 70.31 -7.77
N TYR A 10 -7.85 70.96 -6.62
CA TYR A 10 -7.63 70.27 -5.31
C TYR A 10 -8.87 69.49 -4.85
N ILE A 11 -10.09 69.98 -5.10
CA ILE A 11 -11.34 69.29 -4.79
C ILE A 11 -11.52 68.09 -5.72
N LEU A 12 -11.16 68.21 -7.01
CA LEU A 12 -11.23 67.11 -7.95
C LEU A 12 -10.17 66.01 -7.68
N SER A 13 -8.98 66.41 -7.21
CA SER A 13 -7.95 65.40 -6.80
C SER A 13 -8.29 64.72 -5.48
N LEU A 14 -9.03 65.34 -4.57
CA LEU A 14 -9.48 64.74 -3.31
C LEU A 14 -10.64 63.74 -3.54
N SER A 15 -11.52 63.99 -4.53
CA SER A 15 -12.61 63.07 -4.87
C SER A 15 -12.16 61.80 -5.61
N ILE A 16 -10.96 61.77 -6.20
CA ILE A 16 -10.39 60.58 -6.87
C ILE A 16 -9.77 59.62 -5.88
N VAL A 17 -9.41 60.08 -4.66
CA VAL A 17 -8.77 59.19 -3.62
C VAL A 17 -9.81 58.46 -2.76
N VAL A 18 -11.08 58.85 -2.82
CA VAL A 18 -12.17 58.24 -2.02
C VAL A 18 -12.94 57.15 -2.81
N SER A 19 -12.68 57.04 -4.12
CA SER A 19 -13.47 56.18 -5.03
C SER A 19 -12.97 54.75 -5.19
N CYS A 20 -11.87 54.31 -4.54
CA CYS A 20 -11.29 52.99 -4.78
C CYS A 20 -11.32 52.05 -3.57
N HIS A 21 -12.04 52.38 -2.49
CA HIS A 21 -12.01 51.50 -1.28
C HIS A 21 -13.15 50.48 -1.26
N ASP A 22 -14.27 50.75 -1.93
CA ASP A 22 -15.41 49.81 -1.97
C ASP A 22 -15.36 48.82 -3.14
N ASP A 23 -14.55 49.09 -4.17
CA ASP A 23 -14.42 48.20 -5.34
C ASP A 23 -13.58 46.93 -5.06
N LEU A 24 -12.86 46.89 -3.96
CA LEU A 24 -12.06 45.74 -3.53
C LEU A 24 -12.85 44.71 -2.70
N ASN A 25 -14.04 45.09 -2.22
CA ASN A 25 -14.93 44.25 -1.40
C ASN A 25 -16.25 43.93 -2.14
N GLN A 26 -16.21 43.70 -3.42
CA GLN A 26 -17.41 43.32 -4.17
C GLN A 26 -17.63 41.82 -4.05
N SER A 27 -18.78 41.40 -3.56
CA SER A 27 -19.25 40.03 -3.70
C SER A 27 -19.38 39.68 -5.20
N PRO A 28 -19.01 38.47 -5.64
CA PRO A 28 -19.22 38.03 -7.01
C PRO A 28 -20.68 38.26 -7.44
N ILE A 29 -20.87 38.85 -8.60
CA ILE A 29 -22.21 39.14 -9.15
C ILE A 29 -22.85 37.86 -9.72
N ASP A 30 -22.04 36.82 -9.94
CA ASP A 30 -22.49 35.52 -10.41
C ASP A 30 -23.12 34.76 -9.23
N PRO A 31 -24.45 34.47 -9.30
CA PRO A 31 -25.13 33.73 -8.23
C PRO A 31 -24.65 32.27 -8.06
N ASP A 32 -23.92 31.75 -9.06
CA ASP A 32 -23.32 30.43 -9.03
C ASP A 32 -21.88 30.44 -8.47
N SER A 33 -21.35 31.61 -8.11
CA SER A 33 -20.05 31.74 -7.44
C SER A 33 -20.18 31.48 -5.93
N PHE A 34 -19.63 30.38 -5.48
CA PHE A 34 -19.52 30.07 -4.04
C PHE A 34 -18.39 30.90 -3.41
N THR A 35 -18.75 31.80 -2.51
CA THR A 35 -17.79 32.51 -1.64
C THR A 35 -17.51 31.71 -0.39
N GLU A 36 -16.41 32.00 0.30
CA GLU A 36 -16.07 31.40 1.61
C GLU A 36 -17.25 31.52 2.61
N GLU A 37 -17.97 32.65 2.57
CA GLU A 37 -19.15 32.93 3.40
C GLU A 37 -20.33 32.00 3.07
N ASN A 38 -20.51 31.61 1.80
CA ASN A 38 -21.56 30.68 1.39
C ASN A 38 -21.23 29.24 1.74
N VAL A 39 -19.95 28.84 1.63
CA VAL A 39 -19.47 27.48 1.93
C VAL A 39 -19.56 27.14 3.41
N PHE A 40 -19.52 28.14 4.29
CA PHE A 40 -19.65 27.98 5.75
C PHE A 40 -20.90 28.65 6.32
N ALA A 41 -21.98 28.79 5.52
CA ALA A 41 -23.21 29.43 5.97
C ALA A 41 -23.99 28.60 7.01
N SER A 42 -23.80 27.28 7.05
CA SER A 42 -24.43 26.38 8.01
C SER A 42 -23.56 25.12 8.26
N VAL A 43 -23.97 24.33 9.24
CA VAL A 43 -23.33 23.02 9.56
C VAL A 43 -23.38 22.06 8.36
N ASN A 44 -24.46 22.10 7.57
CA ASN A 44 -24.61 21.22 6.42
C ASN A 44 -23.64 21.60 5.29
N GLU A 45 -23.47 22.89 4.99
CA GLU A 45 -22.49 23.37 4.04
C GLU A 45 -21.05 23.06 4.53
N ALA A 46 -20.78 23.20 5.82
CA ALA A 46 -19.50 22.82 6.40
C ALA A 46 -19.22 21.31 6.25
N LYS A 47 -20.22 20.42 6.36
CA LYS A 47 -20.07 18.99 6.05
C LYS A 47 -19.65 18.77 4.59
N GLY A 48 -20.22 19.52 3.66
CA GLY A 48 -19.83 19.50 2.24
C GLY A 48 -18.37 19.95 2.03
N ALA A 49 -17.94 21.01 2.75
CA ALA A 49 -16.55 21.45 2.73
C ALA A 49 -15.58 20.42 3.33
N LEU A 50 -15.99 19.72 4.41
CA LEU A 50 -15.21 18.62 4.96
C LEU A 50 -15.03 17.48 3.95
N ALA A 51 -16.09 17.12 3.22
CA ALA A 51 -16.00 16.08 2.19
C ALA A 51 -14.96 16.43 1.11
N LYS A 52 -14.76 17.73 0.80
CA LYS A 52 -13.69 18.16 -0.11
C LYS A 52 -12.29 17.88 0.45
N LEU A 53 -12.08 17.95 1.77
CA LEU A 53 -10.79 17.63 2.36
C LEU A 53 -10.44 16.16 2.11
N TYR A 54 -11.38 15.23 2.35
CA TYR A 54 -11.21 13.82 2.03
C TYR A 54 -11.02 13.61 0.52
N GLY A 55 -11.89 14.23 -0.29
CA GLY A 55 -11.83 14.14 -1.75
C GLY A 55 -10.53 14.67 -2.35
N SER A 56 -9.84 15.63 -1.72
CA SER A 56 -8.55 16.14 -2.20
C SER A 56 -7.41 15.11 -2.13
N LEU A 57 -7.57 14.05 -1.34
CA LEU A 57 -6.64 12.91 -1.31
C LEU A 57 -7.03 11.84 -2.35
N ALA A 58 -8.31 11.74 -2.72
CA ALA A 58 -8.79 10.76 -3.69
C ALA A 58 -8.73 11.26 -5.14
N LEU A 59 -8.98 12.54 -5.37
CA LEU A 59 -9.10 13.16 -6.69
C LEU A 59 -7.96 14.13 -6.98
N THR A 60 -7.79 14.48 -8.25
CA THR A 60 -6.79 15.46 -8.71
C THR A 60 -7.36 16.88 -8.84
N GLY A 61 -8.67 17.02 -8.94
CA GLY A 61 -9.37 18.30 -9.06
C GLY A 61 -10.86 18.14 -9.27
N GLN A 62 -11.56 19.26 -9.50
CA GLN A 62 -13.02 19.28 -9.63
C GLN A 62 -13.52 19.10 -11.09
N ASN A 63 -12.62 19.11 -12.08
CA ASN A 63 -12.98 19.09 -13.50
C ASN A 63 -13.02 17.66 -14.11
N GLY A 64 -13.11 16.64 -13.26
CA GLY A 64 -13.10 15.23 -13.68
C GLY A 64 -11.68 14.70 -13.95
N PRO A 65 -11.58 13.43 -14.38
CA PRO A 65 -10.31 12.68 -14.42
C PRO A 65 -9.34 13.15 -15.50
N ALA A 66 -9.81 13.86 -16.52
CA ALA A 66 -9.00 14.40 -17.63
C ALA A 66 -9.09 15.94 -17.70
N GLY A 67 -9.52 16.59 -16.62
CA GLY A 67 -9.56 18.04 -16.51
C GLY A 67 -8.23 18.62 -16.05
N SER A 68 -8.19 19.94 -15.86
CA SER A 68 -7.02 20.56 -15.25
C SER A 68 -6.94 20.18 -13.76
N PRO A 69 -5.77 19.73 -13.26
CA PRO A 69 -5.59 19.46 -11.84
C PRO A 69 -5.70 20.74 -11.01
N ASP A 70 -5.97 20.60 -9.74
CA ASP A 70 -5.99 21.72 -8.80
C ASP A 70 -4.59 22.09 -8.26
N ILE A 71 -3.55 21.42 -8.75
CA ILE A 71 -2.15 21.77 -8.58
C ILE A 71 -1.61 22.28 -9.92
N ALA A 72 -1.20 23.56 -9.96
CA ALA A 72 -0.69 24.17 -11.17
C ALA A 72 0.63 23.54 -11.64
N ASP A 73 0.84 23.48 -12.95
CA ASP A 73 2.06 23.03 -13.63
C ASP A 73 2.44 21.56 -13.39
N ILE A 74 1.57 20.75 -12.80
CA ILE A 74 1.75 19.31 -12.62
C ILE A 74 0.73 18.56 -13.49
N ASP A 75 1.15 17.50 -14.15
CA ASP A 75 0.27 16.65 -14.96
C ASP A 75 -0.84 16.02 -14.11
N GLU A 76 -2.06 16.10 -14.60
CA GLU A 76 -3.23 15.55 -13.91
C GLU A 76 -3.10 14.05 -13.69
N GLY A 77 -2.59 13.29 -14.67
CA GLY A 77 -2.53 11.83 -14.64
C GLY A 77 -1.72 11.26 -13.47
N PHE A 78 -0.73 11.98 -12.94
CA PHE A 78 0.09 11.46 -11.84
C PHE A 78 0.03 12.28 -10.54
N SER A 79 -0.71 13.39 -10.47
CA SER A 79 -0.74 14.27 -9.28
C SER A 79 -1.68 13.81 -8.16
N GLN A 80 -2.35 12.68 -8.31
CA GLN A 80 -3.23 12.11 -7.29
C GLN A 80 -2.42 11.55 -6.11
N PHE A 81 -2.89 11.79 -4.87
CA PHE A 81 -2.15 11.48 -3.64
C PHE A 81 -1.69 10.02 -3.54
N SER A 82 -2.61 9.03 -3.68
CA SER A 82 -2.22 7.63 -3.47
C SER A 82 -1.34 7.09 -4.59
N ARG A 83 -1.47 7.61 -5.83
CA ARG A 83 -0.54 7.29 -6.90
C ARG A 83 0.87 7.82 -6.58
N MET A 84 0.99 9.06 -6.04
CA MET A 84 2.28 9.59 -5.60
C MET A 84 2.83 8.84 -4.40
N LEU A 85 1.97 8.44 -3.45
CA LEU A 85 2.38 7.63 -2.30
C LEU A 85 2.97 6.30 -2.75
N PHE A 86 2.33 5.61 -3.70
CA PHE A 86 2.83 4.39 -4.32
C PHE A 86 4.16 4.64 -5.05
N ASN A 87 4.24 5.68 -5.88
CA ASN A 87 5.46 6.00 -6.62
C ASN A 87 6.66 6.23 -5.69
N LEU A 88 6.47 6.93 -4.57
CA LEU A 88 7.56 7.29 -3.68
C LEU A 88 7.91 6.20 -2.67
N ASN A 89 6.95 5.35 -2.27
CA ASN A 89 7.16 4.35 -1.23
C ASN A 89 7.25 2.90 -1.73
N GLU A 90 6.81 2.61 -2.98
CA GLU A 90 6.87 1.28 -3.57
C GLU A 90 7.86 1.21 -4.75
N ILE A 91 7.78 2.14 -5.73
CA ILE A 91 8.67 2.12 -6.91
C ILE A 91 10.13 2.37 -6.52
N THR A 92 10.39 3.10 -5.46
CA THR A 92 11.76 3.33 -4.96
C THR A 92 12.36 2.12 -4.21
N THR A 93 11.66 0.99 -4.19
CA THR A 93 11.99 -0.18 -3.36
C THR A 93 12.05 -1.48 -4.16
N ASP A 94 12.18 -2.59 -3.45
CA ASP A 94 12.13 -3.95 -3.99
C ASP A 94 10.72 -4.42 -4.37
N HIS A 95 9.67 -3.65 -4.07
CA HIS A 95 8.28 -4.07 -4.32
C HIS A 95 7.79 -3.77 -5.73
N ALA A 96 8.30 -2.74 -6.39
CA ALA A 96 7.78 -2.37 -7.70
C ALA A 96 8.83 -1.80 -8.63
N VAL A 97 8.64 -2.07 -9.93
CA VAL A 97 9.30 -1.38 -11.04
C VAL A 97 8.25 -0.86 -11.99
N VAL A 98 8.60 0.21 -12.74
CA VAL A 98 7.72 0.77 -13.77
C VAL A 98 8.46 0.90 -15.09
N GLY A 99 7.87 0.37 -16.16
CA GLY A 99 8.48 0.33 -17.49
C GLY A 99 8.35 1.62 -18.30
N TRP A 100 7.63 2.63 -17.79
CA TRP A 100 7.40 3.88 -18.51
C TRP A 100 8.61 4.81 -18.44
N GLY A 101 8.82 5.58 -19.51
CA GLY A 101 9.95 6.49 -19.65
C GLY A 101 9.61 7.96 -19.41
N ASP A 102 8.55 8.27 -18.66
CA ASP A 102 8.20 9.64 -18.30
C ASP A 102 9.37 10.32 -17.59
N PRO A 103 9.64 11.60 -17.91
CA PRO A 103 10.74 12.32 -17.28
C PRO A 103 10.66 12.27 -15.74
N GLY A 104 11.74 11.85 -15.09
CA GLY A 104 11.83 11.72 -13.64
C GLY A 104 11.27 10.40 -13.05
N LEU A 105 10.48 9.62 -13.79
CA LEU A 105 9.94 8.35 -13.29
C LEU A 105 11.01 7.25 -13.14
N PRO A 106 11.92 7.03 -14.12
CA PRO A 106 13.03 6.11 -13.95
C PRO A 106 13.98 6.46 -12.80
N ASP A 107 14.07 7.76 -12.44
CA ASP A 107 14.90 8.22 -11.33
C ASP A 107 14.46 7.61 -10.00
N LEU A 108 13.16 7.36 -9.84
CA LEU A 108 12.59 6.79 -8.61
C LEU A 108 13.12 5.37 -8.39
N HIS A 109 12.97 4.50 -9.38
CA HIS A 109 13.43 3.13 -9.26
C HIS A 109 14.96 3.02 -9.18
N GLY A 110 15.66 3.83 -9.97
CA GLY A 110 17.12 3.91 -9.95
C GLY A 110 17.71 4.66 -8.75
N MET A 111 16.89 5.29 -7.90
CA MET A 111 17.29 6.07 -6.72
C MET A 111 18.28 7.21 -7.03
N TYR A 112 18.09 7.94 -8.15
CA TYR A 112 18.96 9.06 -8.54
C TYR A 112 18.19 10.38 -8.78
N TRP A 113 16.99 10.53 -8.22
CA TRP A 113 16.16 11.75 -8.30
C TRP A 113 16.91 13.02 -7.86
N SER A 114 16.50 14.15 -8.40
CA SER A 114 17.02 15.49 -8.07
C SER A 114 15.92 16.38 -7.46
N SER A 115 16.29 17.60 -7.03
CA SER A 115 15.35 18.59 -6.50
C SER A 115 14.38 19.20 -7.53
N SER A 116 14.47 18.79 -8.78
CA SER A 116 13.56 19.15 -9.87
C SER A 116 12.85 17.92 -10.44
N ASN A 117 12.72 16.85 -9.67
CA ASN A 117 11.96 15.67 -10.07
C ASN A 117 10.46 15.92 -9.90
N ASP A 118 9.68 15.83 -10.98
CA ASP A 118 8.26 16.17 -11.04
C ASP A 118 7.40 15.33 -10.07
N PHE A 119 7.76 14.06 -9.83
CA PHE A 119 7.00 13.17 -8.95
C PHE A 119 7.20 13.53 -7.47
N THR A 120 8.41 13.87 -7.06
CA THR A 120 8.66 14.34 -5.69
C THR A 120 8.06 15.71 -5.46
N GLU A 121 8.09 16.58 -6.46
CA GLU A 121 7.47 17.91 -6.42
C GLU A 121 5.94 17.81 -6.33
N ALA A 122 5.31 16.96 -7.13
CA ALA A 122 3.86 16.75 -7.12
C ALA A 122 3.34 16.30 -5.75
N MET A 123 4.03 15.34 -5.10
CA MET A 123 3.65 14.88 -3.76
C MET A 123 3.78 15.98 -2.71
N TYR A 124 4.86 16.76 -2.77
CA TYR A 124 5.04 17.90 -1.86
C TYR A 124 3.89 18.91 -1.98
N TYR A 125 3.52 19.29 -3.21
CA TYR A 125 2.43 20.23 -3.44
C TYR A 125 1.08 19.66 -3.02
N ARG A 126 0.81 18.37 -3.27
CA ARG A 126 -0.43 17.72 -2.84
C ARG A 126 -0.57 17.73 -1.32
N LEU A 127 0.49 17.45 -0.58
CA LEU A 127 0.49 17.49 0.88
C LEU A 127 0.37 18.93 1.42
N ALA A 128 1.08 19.89 0.80
CA ALA A 128 0.97 21.30 1.17
C ALA A 128 -0.45 21.85 0.91
N GLN A 129 -1.11 21.42 -0.16
CA GLN A 129 -2.50 21.75 -0.45
C GLN A 129 -3.43 21.16 0.63
N ALA A 130 -3.25 19.89 1.02
CA ALA A 130 -4.05 19.28 2.08
C ALA A 130 -3.92 20.02 3.41
N VAL A 131 -2.71 20.47 3.77
CA VAL A 131 -2.47 21.35 4.94
C VAL A 131 -3.23 22.67 4.80
N SER A 132 -3.11 23.35 3.66
CA SER A 132 -3.79 24.63 3.42
C SER A 132 -5.30 24.50 3.46
N PHE A 133 -5.87 23.47 2.85
CA PHE A 133 -7.31 23.20 2.90
C PHE A 133 -7.79 22.92 4.31
N SER A 134 -7.05 22.12 5.09
CA SER A 134 -7.37 21.85 6.49
C SER A 134 -7.31 23.12 7.33
N ASN A 135 -6.30 23.97 7.16
CA ASN A 135 -6.18 25.24 7.88
C ASN A 135 -7.34 26.20 7.54
N SER A 136 -7.71 26.30 6.25
CA SER A 136 -8.86 27.10 5.81
C SER A 136 -10.17 26.57 6.40
N PHE A 137 -10.38 25.27 6.35
CA PHE A 137 -11.56 24.63 6.94
C PHE A 137 -11.67 24.92 8.45
N ILE A 138 -10.60 24.63 9.22
CA ILE A 138 -10.57 24.83 10.67
C ILE A 138 -10.89 26.27 11.04
N LYS A 139 -10.28 27.25 10.35
CA LYS A 139 -10.53 28.68 10.57
C LYS A 139 -12.01 29.01 10.41
N ASN A 140 -12.61 28.66 9.26
CA ASN A 140 -13.97 29.06 8.92
C ASN A 140 -15.02 28.25 9.71
N ALA A 141 -14.83 26.95 9.89
CA ALA A 141 -15.72 26.12 10.70
C ALA A 141 -15.75 26.56 12.16
N SER A 142 -14.67 27.13 12.71
CA SER A 142 -14.62 27.64 14.09
C SER A 142 -15.55 28.83 14.36
N GLU A 143 -16.08 29.46 13.32
CA GLU A 143 -17.10 30.53 13.44
C GLU A 143 -18.52 29.97 13.64
N LEU A 144 -18.73 28.68 13.33
CA LEU A 144 -19.96 27.96 13.57
C LEU A 144 -20.00 27.39 14.99
N SER A 145 -21.20 27.07 15.47
CA SER A 145 -21.42 26.50 16.79
C SER A 145 -22.11 25.15 16.70
N GLY A 146 -21.72 24.20 17.54
CA GLY A 146 -22.37 22.89 17.67
C GLY A 146 -21.38 21.76 17.85
N ASP A 147 -21.82 20.68 18.50
CA ASP A 147 -20.97 19.50 18.77
C ASP A 147 -20.52 18.83 17.46
N GLU A 148 -21.39 18.79 16.46
CA GLU A 148 -21.10 18.21 15.14
C GLU A 148 -19.96 18.99 14.44
N VAL A 149 -19.94 20.33 14.56
CA VAL A 149 -18.87 21.17 14.00
C VAL A 149 -17.53 20.88 14.69
N ASN A 150 -17.53 20.65 16.00
CA ASN A 150 -16.32 20.28 16.73
C ASN A 150 -15.74 18.95 16.22
N VAL A 151 -16.61 17.97 15.88
CA VAL A 151 -16.19 16.71 15.26
C VAL A 151 -15.58 16.98 13.88
N PHE A 152 -16.20 17.81 13.04
CA PHE A 152 -15.65 18.16 11.71
C PHE A 152 -14.28 18.85 11.82
N ILE A 153 -14.10 19.73 12.80
CA ILE A 153 -12.80 20.36 13.07
C ILE A 153 -11.77 19.32 13.50
N ALA A 154 -12.15 18.35 14.35
CA ALA A 154 -11.27 17.27 14.75
C ALA A 154 -10.86 16.38 13.56
N GLU A 155 -11.78 16.06 12.65
CA GLU A 155 -11.48 15.34 11.42
C GLU A 155 -10.52 16.13 10.52
N ALA A 156 -10.74 17.44 10.34
CA ALA A 156 -9.84 18.30 9.57
C ALA A 156 -8.43 18.38 10.20
N ARG A 157 -8.33 18.40 11.54
CA ARG A 157 -7.06 18.32 12.26
C ARG A 157 -6.37 16.97 12.07
N PHE A 158 -7.13 15.86 12.05
CA PHE A 158 -6.59 14.55 11.70
C PHE A 158 -6.00 14.53 10.28
N LEU A 159 -6.73 15.03 9.27
CA LEU A 159 -6.26 15.08 7.89
C LEU A 159 -5.00 15.95 7.75
N ARG A 160 -4.92 17.07 8.48
CA ARG A 160 -3.71 17.90 8.57
C ARG A 160 -2.54 17.14 9.20
N ALA A 161 -2.78 16.44 10.30
CA ALA A 161 -1.78 15.61 10.97
C ALA A 161 -1.29 14.48 10.06
N TYR A 162 -2.17 13.85 9.29
CA TYR A 162 -1.83 12.83 8.30
C TYR A 162 -0.99 13.40 7.14
N ALA A 163 -1.31 14.60 6.66
CA ALA A 163 -0.50 15.28 5.66
C ALA A 163 0.91 15.59 6.20
N TYR A 164 1.01 16.09 7.45
CA TYR A 164 2.31 16.32 8.09
C TYR A 164 3.08 15.04 8.40
N TYR A 165 2.39 13.93 8.72
CA TYR A 165 3.03 12.62 8.84
C TYR A 165 3.77 12.23 7.55
N ASN A 166 3.11 12.36 6.39
CA ASN A 166 3.73 12.08 5.10
C ASN A 166 4.84 13.09 4.75
N LEU A 167 4.67 14.37 5.08
CA LEU A 167 5.72 15.38 4.91
C LEU A 167 6.96 15.07 5.76
N LEU A 168 6.76 14.64 7.00
CA LEU A 168 7.83 14.23 7.91
C LEU A 168 8.59 13.01 7.37
N ASP A 169 7.88 11.98 6.91
CA ASP A 169 8.48 10.75 6.39
C ASP A 169 9.24 10.97 5.08
N LEU A 170 8.62 11.69 4.14
CA LEU A 170 9.16 11.85 2.80
C LEU A 170 10.23 12.94 2.70
N TYR A 171 10.02 14.10 3.34
CA TYR A 171 10.87 15.28 3.17
C TYR A 171 11.61 15.71 4.45
N GLY A 172 11.22 15.23 5.60
CA GLY A 172 11.87 15.49 6.88
C GLY A 172 11.63 16.89 7.41
N ASN A 173 12.45 17.87 7.01
CA ASN A 173 12.33 19.23 7.51
C ASN A 173 11.50 20.08 6.55
N VAL A 174 10.29 20.46 6.95
CA VAL A 174 9.35 21.22 6.11
C VAL A 174 8.73 22.38 6.88
N PRO A 175 8.10 23.37 6.23
CA PRO A 175 7.34 24.40 6.92
C PRO A 175 6.21 23.81 7.74
N LEU A 176 6.06 24.29 8.97
CA LEU A 176 4.92 23.99 9.85
C LEU A 176 4.00 25.21 9.92
N THR A 177 2.79 25.08 9.38
CA THR A 177 1.77 26.14 9.41
C THR A 177 0.43 25.59 9.86
N THR A 178 -0.23 26.32 10.77
CA THR A 178 -1.56 26.00 11.28
C THR A 178 -2.59 27.06 10.94
N GLU A 179 -2.16 28.11 10.25
CA GLU A 179 -2.97 29.29 9.89
C GLU A 179 -2.75 29.68 8.43
N ILE A 180 -3.72 30.36 7.84
CA ILE A 180 -3.58 30.99 6.55
C ILE A 180 -2.88 32.34 6.74
N SER A 181 -1.70 32.49 6.14
CA SER A 181 -0.86 33.68 6.23
C SER A 181 -0.27 34.06 4.88
N THR A 182 0.04 35.33 4.70
CA THR A 182 0.82 35.85 3.55
C THR A 182 2.32 35.89 3.84
N GLU A 183 2.72 35.62 5.08
CA GLU A 183 4.14 35.55 5.45
C GLU A 183 4.77 34.23 4.97
N LEU A 184 6.02 34.29 4.57
CA LEU A 184 6.77 33.10 4.20
C LEU A 184 7.01 32.21 5.43
N PRO A 185 6.53 30.97 5.42
CA PRO A 185 6.63 30.10 6.58
C PRO A 185 8.09 29.73 6.87
N THR A 186 8.37 29.49 8.15
CA THR A 186 9.67 28.99 8.62
C THR A 186 9.72 27.46 8.56
N GLN A 187 10.92 26.92 8.31
CA GLN A 187 11.15 25.48 8.32
C GLN A 187 11.17 24.95 9.77
N SER A 188 10.49 23.86 10.02
CA SER A 188 10.56 23.08 11.25
C SER A 188 11.41 21.82 11.03
N ASN A 189 12.09 21.37 12.08
CA ASN A 189 12.85 20.13 12.03
C ASN A 189 11.97 18.90 12.31
N ARG A 190 12.50 17.70 12.06
CA ARG A 190 11.77 16.44 12.23
C ARG A 190 11.17 16.25 13.62
N THR A 191 11.89 16.63 14.68
CA THR A 191 11.40 16.48 16.06
C THR A 191 10.24 17.42 16.34
N GLU A 192 10.30 18.67 15.85
CA GLU A 192 9.20 19.62 15.98
C GLU A 192 7.95 19.15 15.25
N LEU A 193 8.11 18.63 14.03
CA LEU A 193 7.00 18.05 13.26
C LEU A 193 6.40 16.82 13.94
N PHE A 194 7.24 15.91 14.44
CA PHE A 194 6.81 14.76 15.22
C PHE A 194 5.95 15.16 16.42
N ASN A 195 6.45 16.09 17.23
CA ASN A 195 5.76 16.60 18.42
C ASN A 195 4.44 17.29 18.04
N PHE A 196 4.40 18.02 16.93
CA PHE A 196 3.17 18.63 16.43
C PHE A 196 2.13 17.57 16.05
N ILE A 197 2.51 16.55 15.27
CA ILE A 197 1.60 15.48 14.85
C ILE A 197 1.06 14.72 16.09
N GLU A 198 1.95 14.38 17.01
CA GLU A 198 1.59 13.73 18.27
C GLU A 198 0.55 14.55 19.05
N SER A 199 0.84 15.85 19.26
CA SER A 199 -0.05 16.75 19.99
C SER A 199 -1.41 16.91 19.33
N GLU A 200 -1.44 17.10 17.98
CA GLU A 200 -2.69 17.21 17.23
C GLU A 200 -3.57 15.97 17.41
N LEU A 201 -3.00 14.77 17.27
CA LEU A 201 -3.74 13.51 17.37
C LEU A 201 -4.25 13.25 18.80
N MET A 202 -3.42 13.51 19.83
CA MET A 202 -3.80 13.34 21.23
C MET A 202 -4.90 14.32 21.67
N GLU A 203 -4.87 15.54 21.17
CA GLU A 203 -5.88 16.56 21.53
C GLU A 203 -7.26 16.26 20.92
N ILE A 204 -7.32 15.66 19.73
CA ILE A 204 -8.60 15.39 19.05
C ILE A 204 -9.22 14.04 19.41
N GLU A 205 -8.48 13.09 20.02
CA GLU A 205 -8.95 11.72 20.25
C GLU A 205 -10.28 11.66 21.03
N SER A 206 -10.48 12.57 21.99
CA SER A 206 -11.72 12.63 22.78
C SER A 206 -12.87 13.37 22.09
N THR A 207 -12.59 14.10 21.00
CA THR A 207 -13.60 14.86 20.23
C THR A 207 -14.09 14.06 19.03
N LEU A 208 -13.22 13.24 18.45
CA LEU A 208 -13.60 12.31 17.37
C LEU A 208 -14.64 11.31 17.89
N LEU A 209 -15.54 10.88 17.02
CA LEU A 209 -16.55 9.88 17.35
C LEU A 209 -15.89 8.53 17.66
N ALA A 210 -16.52 7.73 18.53
CA ALA A 210 -16.09 6.36 18.81
C ALA A 210 -16.31 5.41 17.60
N SER A 211 -17.19 5.79 16.68
CA SER A 211 -17.40 5.17 15.38
C SER A 211 -18.02 6.21 14.45
N ASN A 212 -17.61 6.24 13.20
CA ASN A 212 -18.07 7.22 12.22
C ASN A 212 -18.66 6.54 10.97
N GLU A 213 -19.19 7.33 10.04
CA GLU A 213 -19.58 6.86 8.70
C GLU A 213 -18.34 6.28 7.98
N TYR A 214 -18.55 5.20 7.20
CA TYR A 214 -17.45 4.60 6.42
C TYR A 214 -16.74 5.66 5.54
N GLY A 215 -15.43 5.60 5.48
CA GLY A 215 -14.60 6.60 4.80
C GLY A 215 -14.30 7.86 5.62
N ARG A 216 -14.90 8.04 6.81
CA ARG A 216 -14.60 9.14 7.73
C ARG A 216 -13.87 8.62 8.96
N VAL A 217 -12.90 9.39 9.44
CA VAL A 217 -12.08 9.00 10.59
C VAL A 217 -12.86 9.06 11.92
N ASP A 218 -12.55 8.12 12.79
CA ASP A 218 -13.00 8.04 14.18
C ASP A 218 -11.81 8.17 15.14
N ASN A 219 -12.04 8.00 16.44
CA ASN A 219 -10.97 8.09 17.43
C ASN A 219 -9.93 6.95 17.29
N ILE A 220 -10.33 5.80 16.75
CA ILE A 220 -9.44 4.66 16.52
C ILE A 220 -8.47 4.97 15.37
N ALA A 221 -8.89 5.75 14.36
CA ALA A 221 -7.99 6.22 13.32
C ALA A 221 -6.85 7.10 13.89
N ALA A 222 -7.14 7.95 14.90
CA ALA A 222 -6.10 8.71 15.59
C ALA A 222 -5.13 7.80 16.35
N HIS A 223 -5.62 6.78 17.06
CA HIS A 223 -4.77 5.78 17.73
C HIS A 223 -3.92 4.98 16.74
N ALA A 224 -4.47 4.61 15.59
CA ALA A 224 -3.76 3.86 14.56
C ALA A 224 -2.63 4.70 13.94
N LEU A 225 -2.88 5.98 13.66
CA LEU A 225 -1.84 6.88 13.16
C LEU A 225 -0.77 7.17 14.23
N LEU A 226 -1.13 7.28 15.51
CA LEU A 226 -0.17 7.37 16.63
C LEU A 226 0.69 6.10 16.74
N SER A 227 0.10 4.91 16.60
CA SER A 227 0.86 3.65 16.55
C SER A 227 1.93 3.68 15.46
N ARG A 228 1.54 4.08 14.23
CA ARG A 228 2.46 4.21 13.09
C ARG A 228 3.53 5.29 13.32
N LEU A 229 3.16 6.43 13.91
CA LEU A 229 4.06 7.53 14.26
C LEU A 229 5.14 7.07 15.25
N TYR A 230 4.73 6.40 16.33
CA TYR A 230 5.63 5.93 17.39
C TYR A 230 6.55 4.80 16.93
N LEU A 231 6.09 3.91 16.04
CA LEU A 231 6.93 2.86 15.47
C LEU A 231 8.15 3.44 14.72
N ASN A 232 7.96 4.58 14.07
CA ASN A 232 8.99 5.23 13.26
C ASN A 232 9.77 6.34 14.01
N ALA A 233 9.44 6.61 15.27
CA ALA A 233 10.00 7.72 16.04
C ALA A 233 11.54 7.71 16.10
N GLU A 234 12.15 6.55 16.33
CA GLU A 234 13.60 6.41 16.42
C GLU A 234 14.29 6.81 15.10
N ALA A 235 13.74 6.40 13.95
CA ALA A 235 14.27 6.73 12.63
C ALA A 235 14.21 8.24 12.31
N TRP A 236 13.25 8.96 12.88
CA TRP A 236 13.05 10.38 12.60
C TRP A 236 13.66 11.31 13.63
N THR A 237 13.60 10.93 14.91
CA THR A 237 13.99 11.81 16.05
C THR A 237 15.23 11.30 16.80
N GLY A 238 15.66 10.07 16.56
CA GLY A 238 16.70 9.40 17.34
C GLY A 238 16.24 8.93 18.72
N GLN A 239 14.94 9.02 19.03
CA GLN A 239 14.37 8.58 20.31
C GLN A 239 13.35 7.47 20.05
N ASP A 240 13.51 6.33 20.70
CA ASP A 240 12.53 5.27 20.64
C ASP A 240 11.23 5.63 21.37
N ARG A 241 10.10 5.20 20.82
CA ARG A 241 8.77 5.35 21.39
C ARG A 241 7.99 4.01 21.26
N TYR A 242 8.70 2.88 21.33
CA TYR A 242 8.10 1.57 21.13
C TYR A 242 7.07 1.19 22.19
N ALA A 243 7.23 1.68 23.43
CA ALA A 243 6.24 1.47 24.49
C ALA A 243 4.91 2.19 24.20
N ASP A 244 4.98 3.39 23.62
CA ASP A 244 3.80 4.13 23.18
C ASP A 244 3.16 3.44 21.96
N CYS A 245 3.96 2.95 21.03
CA CYS A 245 3.49 2.15 19.89
C CYS A 245 2.69 0.92 20.37
N VAL A 246 3.21 0.15 21.34
CA VAL A 246 2.51 -0.99 21.93
C VAL A 246 1.18 -0.55 22.56
N THR A 247 1.18 0.56 23.30
CA THR A 247 -0.02 1.08 23.98
C THR A 247 -1.11 1.46 22.99
N TYR A 248 -0.78 2.27 21.98
CA TYR A 248 -1.76 2.72 20.98
C TYR A 248 -2.19 1.60 20.03
N SER A 249 -1.29 0.68 19.68
CA SER A 249 -1.66 -0.55 18.96
C SER A 249 -2.67 -1.38 19.76
N GLN A 250 -2.46 -1.55 21.06
CA GLN A 250 -3.38 -2.30 21.93
C GLN A 250 -4.76 -1.64 22.02
N ASN A 251 -4.84 -0.31 22.01
CA ASN A 251 -6.12 0.41 21.96
C ASN A 251 -6.88 0.10 20.66
N VAL A 252 -6.19 0.06 19.52
CA VAL A 252 -6.79 -0.32 18.24
C VAL A 252 -7.20 -1.79 18.21
N ILE A 253 -6.34 -2.69 18.68
CA ILE A 253 -6.63 -4.14 18.74
C ILE A 253 -7.87 -4.44 19.57
N ASN A 254 -8.09 -3.68 20.64
CA ASN A 254 -9.25 -3.83 21.53
C ASN A 254 -10.50 -3.07 21.06
N SER A 255 -10.47 -2.43 19.88
CA SER A 255 -11.59 -1.68 19.32
C SER A 255 -12.64 -2.57 18.63
N GLY A 256 -13.57 -1.94 17.94
CA GLY A 256 -14.58 -2.65 17.13
C GLY A 256 -14.10 -3.17 15.79
N TYR A 257 -12.88 -2.81 15.35
CA TYR A 257 -12.31 -3.30 14.09
C TYR A 257 -11.88 -4.78 14.22
N SER A 258 -11.96 -5.52 13.12
CA SER A 258 -11.61 -6.94 13.10
C SER A 258 -10.97 -7.32 11.76
N LEU A 259 -10.03 -8.27 11.77
CA LEU A 259 -9.51 -8.82 10.52
C LEU A 259 -10.63 -9.43 9.69
N ASN A 260 -10.63 -9.16 8.39
CA ASN A 260 -11.52 -9.87 7.49
C ASN A 260 -11.09 -11.33 7.35
N MET A 261 -11.95 -12.24 7.80
CA MET A 261 -11.78 -13.70 7.67
C MET A 261 -12.92 -14.30 6.83
N ASN A 262 -13.70 -13.45 6.15
CA ASN A 262 -14.80 -13.87 5.29
C ASN A 262 -14.29 -14.08 3.87
N ASP A 263 -14.12 -15.34 3.48
CA ASP A 263 -13.84 -15.76 2.11
C ASP A 263 -15.17 -15.70 1.32
N ALA A 264 -15.52 -14.51 0.84
CA ALA A 264 -16.81 -14.24 0.20
C ALA A 264 -16.90 -14.84 -1.20
N ASN A 265 -15.77 -14.94 -1.91
CA ASN A 265 -15.71 -15.52 -3.26
C ASN A 265 -15.44 -17.04 -3.27
N GLY A 266 -15.10 -17.64 -2.11
CA GLY A 266 -14.93 -19.07 -1.93
C GLY A 266 -13.64 -19.64 -2.52
N ASN A 267 -12.60 -18.83 -2.69
CA ASN A 267 -11.31 -19.27 -3.28
C ASN A 267 -10.33 -19.84 -2.22
N GLY A 268 -10.73 -19.82 -0.95
CA GLY A 268 -10.02 -20.37 0.20
C GLY A 268 -9.08 -19.41 0.89
N THR A 269 -9.21 -18.09 0.66
CA THR A 269 -8.57 -17.03 1.43
C THR A 269 -9.52 -15.83 1.51
N ALA A 270 -9.46 -15.07 2.59
CA ALA A 270 -10.17 -13.81 2.72
C ALA A 270 -9.24 -12.59 2.50
N TYR A 271 -8.06 -12.81 1.94
CA TYR A 271 -7.09 -11.73 1.74
C TYR A 271 -7.40 -10.88 0.51
N ASP A 272 -7.82 -11.50 -0.56
CA ASP A 272 -8.10 -10.83 -1.83
C ASP A 272 -9.37 -9.97 -1.78
N GLU A 273 -10.35 -10.31 -0.91
CA GLU A 273 -11.53 -9.45 -0.69
C GLU A 273 -11.19 -8.04 -0.23
N LEU A 274 -10.03 -7.85 0.40
CA LEU A 274 -9.53 -6.51 0.78
C LEU A 274 -9.26 -5.60 -0.43
N PHE A 275 -9.13 -6.17 -1.63
CA PHE A 275 -8.66 -5.48 -2.83
C PHE A 275 -9.60 -5.66 -4.03
N MET A 276 -10.86 -6.07 -3.78
CA MET A 276 -11.94 -6.24 -4.75
C MET A 276 -12.80 -4.98 -4.90
N ALA A 277 -13.58 -4.90 -5.97
CA ALA A 277 -14.42 -3.75 -6.29
C ALA A 277 -15.50 -3.44 -5.24
N ASP A 278 -15.88 -4.43 -4.43
CA ASP A 278 -16.89 -4.32 -3.37
C ASP A 278 -16.29 -4.40 -1.96
N ASN A 279 -15.03 -4.02 -1.79
CA ASN A 279 -14.32 -4.12 -0.51
C ASN A 279 -14.88 -3.19 0.59
N ASP A 280 -15.76 -2.28 0.23
CA ASP A 280 -16.56 -1.44 1.13
C ASP A 280 -17.77 -2.16 1.75
N ILE A 281 -18.21 -3.32 1.18
CA ILE A 281 -19.41 -4.03 1.61
C ILE A 281 -19.26 -5.56 1.75
N ASN A 282 -18.16 -6.16 1.26
CA ASN A 282 -17.98 -7.62 1.28
C ASN A 282 -17.51 -8.21 2.63
N GLY A 283 -17.25 -7.36 3.62
CA GLY A 283 -16.70 -7.73 4.93
C GLY A 283 -15.33 -7.10 5.20
N ALA A 284 -14.58 -6.74 4.17
CA ALA A 284 -13.25 -6.12 4.26
C ALA A 284 -13.28 -4.76 4.98
N GLN A 285 -14.36 -3.99 4.84
CA GLN A 285 -14.56 -2.70 5.52
C GLN A 285 -14.44 -2.76 7.04
N ASN A 286 -14.65 -3.94 7.65
CA ASN A 286 -14.50 -4.12 9.09
C ASN A 286 -13.03 -4.09 9.56
N GLU A 287 -12.09 -4.25 8.63
CA GLU A 287 -10.66 -4.16 8.89
C GLU A 287 -10.10 -2.75 8.60
N PHE A 288 -10.81 -1.94 7.81
CA PHE A 288 -10.34 -0.66 7.30
C PHE A 288 -10.56 0.46 8.34
N ILE A 289 -9.48 1.07 8.79
CA ILE A 289 -9.48 2.12 9.82
C ILE A 289 -9.50 3.52 9.18
N PHE A 290 -8.77 3.68 8.08
CA PHE A 290 -8.77 4.92 7.29
C PHE A 290 -8.63 4.57 5.83
N THR A 291 -9.54 5.07 4.97
CA THR A 291 -9.64 4.71 3.56
C THR A 291 -9.66 5.93 2.65
N LEU A 292 -9.25 5.74 1.41
CA LEU A 292 -9.64 6.57 0.28
C LEU A 292 -10.71 5.81 -0.51
N ASN A 293 -11.89 6.41 -0.59
CA ASN A 293 -13.03 5.78 -1.24
C ASN A 293 -13.07 6.15 -2.72
N PHE A 294 -13.27 5.12 -3.55
CA PHE A 294 -13.41 5.26 -4.99
C PHE A 294 -14.73 4.68 -5.47
N ASP A 295 -15.24 5.27 -6.54
CA ASP A 295 -16.46 4.89 -7.22
C ASP A 295 -16.26 5.22 -8.70
N GLY A 296 -16.28 4.25 -9.54
CA GLY A 296 -16.02 4.39 -10.97
C GLY A 296 -16.97 5.35 -11.71
N LEU A 297 -18.04 5.80 -11.05
CA LEU A 297 -19.03 6.73 -11.61
C LEU A 297 -18.88 8.16 -11.06
N GLN A 298 -18.62 8.33 -9.76
CA GLN A 298 -18.67 9.61 -9.06
C GLN A 298 -17.27 10.18 -8.77
N SER A 299 -16.33 9.35 -8.33
CA SER A 299 -14.98 9.74 -7.94
C SER A 299 -13.93 9.26 -8.94
N GLN A 300 -14.13 9.62 -10.22
CA GLN A 300 -13.26 9.20 -11.32
C GLN A 300 -11.89 9.87 -11.27
N THR A 301 -10.82 9.06 -11.37
CA THR A 301 -9.43 9.53 -11.46
C THR A 301 -8.57 8.51 -12.21
N TYR A 302 -7.51 8.97 -12.89
CA TYR A 302 -6.44 8.10 -13.41
C TYR A 302 -5.34 7.82 -12.37
N GLY A 303 -5.53 8.22 -11.11
CA GLY A 303 -4.78 7.80 -9.95
C GLY A 303 -5.48 6.66 -9.21
N GLY A 304 -5.20 6.52 -7.91
CA GLY A 304 -5.87 5.57 -7.04
C GLY A 304 -5.76 4.13 -7.53
N THR A 305 -6.82 3.37 -7.28
CA THR A 305 -6.92 1.97 -7.71
C THR A 305 -7.05 1.82 -9.22
N THR A 306 -7.59 2.80 -9.94
CA THR A 306 -7.55 2.82 -11.41
C THR A 306 -6.11 2.69 -11.92
N PHE A 307 -5.17 3.46 -11.34
CA PHE A 307 -3.76 3.32 -11.68
C PHE A 307 -3.21 1.94 -11.30
N LEU A 308 -3.48 1.45 -10.08
CA LEU A 308 -2.91 0.20 -9.60
C LEU A 308 -3.36 -1.01 -10.44
N VAL A 309 -4.63 -1.03 -10.86
CA VAL A 309 -5.16 -2.13 -11.68
C VAL A 309 -4.68 -2.02 -13.13
N HIS A 310 -4.91 -0.90 -13.82
CA HIS A 310 -4.55 -0.77 -15.23
C HIS A 310 -3.05 -0.86 -15.48
N ALA A 311 -2.23 -0.24 -14.62
CA ALA A 311 -0.78 -0.21 -14.81
C ALA A 311 -0.13 -1.58 -14.60
N ALA A 312 -0.75 -2.47 -13.81
CA ALA A 312 -0.27 -3.83 -13.56
C ALA A 312 -0.72 -4.86 -14.61
N ILE A 313 -1.51 -4.47 -15.59
CA ILE A 313 -2.00 -5.36 -16.64
C ILE A 313 -1.25 -5.10 -17.95
N GLY A 314 -0.71 -6.15 -18.57
CA GLY A 314 0.01 -6.07 -19.83
C GLY A 314 0.33 -7.45 -20.39
N GLY A 315 1.15 -7.54 -21.45
CA GLY A 315 1.60 -8.79 -22.06
C GLY A 315 0.43 -9.70 -22.46
N SER A 316 0.42 -10.94 -21.98
CA SER A 316 -0.59 -11.97 -22.26
C SER A 316 -1.86 -11.86 -21.37
N MET A 317 -1.89 -10.94 -20.41
CA MET A 317 -3.02 -10.79 -19.47
C MET A 317 -4.28 -10.32 -20.19
N ASN A 318 -5.43 -10.92 -19.84
CA ASN A 318 -6.73 -10.46 -20.33
C ASN A 318 -7.32 -9.41 -19.36
N PRO A 319 -7.43 -8.12 -19.75
CA PRO A 319 -7.93 -7.07 -18.89
C PRO A 319 -9.33 -7.33 -18.32
N GLY A 320 -10.20 -8.01 -19.06
CA GLY A 320 -11.55 -8.36 -18.61
C GLY A 320 -11.57 -9.25 -17.36
N ASN A 321 -10.53 -10.05 -17.12
CA ASN A 321 -10.40 -10.85 -15.90
C ASN A 321 -10.17 -10.00 -14.65
N PHE A 322 -9.82 -8.72 -14.83
CA PHE A 322 -9.57 -7.75 -13.77
C PHE A 322 -10.63 -6.63 -13.75
N GLY A 323 -11.72 -6.77 -14.52
CA GLY A 323 -12.84 -5.82 -14.55
C GLY A 323 -12.51 -4.49 -15.23
N VAL A 324 -11.54 -4.44 -16.15
CA VAL A 324 -11.13 -3.22 -16.85
C VAL A 324 -11.06 -3.43 -18.35
N ASN A 325 -11.10 -2.33 -19.13
CA ASN A 325 -11.15 -2.34 -20.58
C ASN A 325 -9.79 -2.46 -21.28
N GLY A 326 -8.70 -2.30 -20.53
CA GLY A 326 -7.33 -2.35 -21.08
C GLY A 326 -6.27 -2.30 -20.01
N GLY A 327 -5.08 -2.75 -20.34
CA GLY A 327 -3.89 -2.64 -19.50
C GLY A 327 -2.96 -1.55 -20.01
N TRP A 328 -2.20 -0.92 -19.08
CA TRP A 328 -1.19 0.09 -19.44
C TRP A 328 0.23 -0.47 -19.45
N GLY A 329 0.44 -1.71 -19.00
CA GLY A 329 1.68 -2.47 -19.13
C GLY A 329 2.90 -1.79 -18.48
N GLY A 330 2.73 -1.18 -17.31
CA GLY A 330 3.79 -0.40 -16.65
C GLY A 330 4.37 -1.06 -15.40
N LEU A 331 3.52 -1.47 -14.47
CA LEU A 331 3.92 -1.92 -13.14
C LEU A 331 4.17 -3.43 -13.08
N ARG A 332 5.28 -3.83 -12.49
CA ARG A 332 5.65 -5.21 -12.13
C ARG A 332 6.37 -5.20 -10.80
N THR A 333 6.61 -6.40 -10.25
CA THR A 333 7.42 -6.56 -9.04
C THR A 333 8.78 -7.18 -9.33
N THR A 334 9.70 -7.05 -8.37
CA THR A 334 11.02 -7.68 -8.43
C THR A 334 10.99 -9.09 -7.83
N LYS A 335 12.03 -9.87 -8.14
CA LYS A 335 12.23 -11.19 -7.52
C LYS A 335 12.34 -11.13 -5.99
N ASN A 336 12.72 -10.00 -5.42
CA ASN A 336 12.86 -9.86 -3.97
C ASN A 336 11.51 -10.05 -3.27
N LEU A 337 10.43 -9.44 -3.78
CA LEU A 337 9.09 -9.65 -3.24
C LEU A 337 8.60 -11.07 -3.50
N VAL A 338 8.73 -11.57 -4.73
CA VAL A 338 8.27 -12.92 -5.09
C VAL A 338 8.93 -13.99 -4.21
N ASN A 339 10.24 -13.89 -3.99
CA ASN A 339 10.99 -14.85 -3.18
C ASN A 339 10.60 -14.85 -1.71
N GLN A 340 9.96 -13.82 -1.18
CA GLN A 340 9.43 -13.82 0.20
C GLN A 340 8.25 -14.78 0.38
N PHE A 341 7.59 -15.18 -0.69
CA PHE A 341 6.55 -16.19 -0.71
C PHE A 341 7.07 -17.59 -1.08
N ALA A 342 8.37 -17.72 -1.37
CA ALA A 342 8.97 -19.00 -1.69
C ALA A 342 8.89 -19.95 -0.47
N VAL A 343 8.47 -21.17 -0.73
CA VAL A 343 8.42 -22.22 0.27
C VAL A 343 9.71 -22.99 0.22
N ASP A 344 10.38 -23.14 1.36
CA ASP A 344 11.56 -24.02 1.47
C ASP A 344 11.08 -25.48 1.56
N LEU A 345 10.89 -26.11 0.39
CA LEU A 345 10.46 -27.50 0.30
C LEU A 345 11.48 -28.45 0.88
N ASP A 346 12.78 -28.14 0.83
CA ASP A 346 13.84 -28.99 1.40
C ASP A 346 13.76 -29.03 2.93
N ALA A 347 13.51 -27.86 3.57
CA ALA A 347 13.29 -27.79 5.00
C ALA A 347 12.02 -28.56 5.42
N LEU A 348 10.90 -28.39 4.67
CA LEU A 348 9.67 -29.11 4.91
C LEU A 348 9.88 -30.63 4.78
N ASN A 349 10.50 -31.07 3.69
CA ASN A 349 10.77 -32.47 3.41
C ASN A 349 11.68 -33.10 4.48
N SER A 350 12.71 -32.36 4.93
CA SER A 350 13.61 -32.83 5.99
C SER A 350 12.89 -33.04 7.32
N SER A 351 11.75 -32.39 7.55
CA SER A 351 10.94 -32.56 8.77
C SER A 351 10.00 -33.78 8.74
N LEU A 352 9.75 -34.36 7.54
CA LEU A 352 8.80 -35.46 7.38
C LEU A 352 9.29 -36.78 7.95
N GLY A 353 10.60 -37.03 7.87
CA GLY A 353 11.17 -38.30 8.34
C GLY A 353 12.48 -38.66 7.64
N SER A 354 12.79 -39.94 7.54
CA SER A 354 13.98 -40.41 6.82
C SER A 354 13.70 -40.51 5.33
N GLN A 355 14.64 -40.09 4.50
CA GLN A 355 14.61 -40.30 3.06
C GLN A 355 14.46 -41.79 2.74
N SER A 356 13.69 -42.14 1.75
CA SER A 356 13.36 -43.50 1.34
C SER A 356 13.82 -43.81 -0.07
N ASP A 357 13.83 -45.11 -0.42
CA ASP A 357 14.08 -45.54 -1.80
C ASP A 357 12.85 -45.37 -2.73
N TRP A 358 11.72 -44.89 -2.23
CA TRP A 358 10.56 -44.49 -3.05
C TRP A 358 10.71 -43.08 -3.58
N GLY A 359 10.35 -42.88 -4.84
CA GLY A 359 10.40 -41.57 -5.47
C GLY A 359 9.29 -41.33 -6.50
N LEU A 360 9.14 -40.05 -6.90
CA LEU A 360 8.28 -39.63 -7.98
C LEU A 360 9.09 -39.55 -9.28
N VAL A 361 8.54 -40.13 -10.36
CA VAL A 361 9.13 -40.12 -11.71
C VAL A 361 8.06 -39.75 -12.72
N GLY A 362 8.39 -38.96 -13.74
CA GLY A 362 7.42 -38.59 -14.75
C GLY A 362 7.70 -37.29 -15.47
N SER A 363 6.96 -37.00 -16.50
CA SER A 363 7.09 -35.73 -17.24
C SER A 363 6.76 -34.50 -16.38
N ALA A 364 6.07 -34.70 -15.24
CA ALA A 364 5.76 -33.65 -14.27
C ALA A 364 6.92 -33.35 -13.30
N THR A 365 7.93 -34.25 -13.19
CA THR A 365 9.09 -34.08 -12.30
C THR A 365 10.26 -33.42 -13.03
N PRO A 366 11.20 -32.75 -12.31
CA PRO A 366 12.34 -32.05 -12.92
C PRO A 366 13.20 -32.91 -13.86
N ASN A 367 13.33 -34.22 -13.55
CA ASN A 367 14.22 -35.13 -14.25
C ASN A 367 13.48 -36.02 -15.29
N GLY A 368 12.17 -35.84 -15.43
CA GLY A 368 11.35 -36.60 -16.37
C GLY A 368 11.31 -38.09 -16.07
N TRP A 369 11.06 -38.94 -17.10
CA TRP A 369 10.93 -40.39 -16.99
C TRP A 369 12.24 -41.15 -16.76
N ASN A 370 13.38 -40.48 -16.91
CA ASN A 370 14.69 -41.13 -16.84
C ASN A 370 15.31 -41.09 -15.45
N GLY A 371 14.80 -40.23 -14.55
CA GLY A 371 15.36 -40.02 -13.21
C GLY A 371 16.63 -39.15 -13.22
N PRO A 372 17.27 -38.93 -12.08
CA PRO A 372 16.93 -39.54 -10.79
C PRO A 372 15.52 -39.14 -10.31
N ASP A 373 14.89 -40.05 -9.57
CA ASP A 373 13.57 -39.83 -9.00
C ASP A 373 13.60 -38.73 -7.95
N VAL A 374 12.47 -38.03 -7.75
CA VAL A 374 12.31 -37.11 -6.63
C VAL A 374 11.98 -37.95 -5.39
N GLU A 375 12.96 -38.14 -4.51
CA GLU A 375 12.91 -39.08 -3.38
C GLU A 375 11.87 -38.66 -2.34
N MET A 376 11.02 -39.60 -1.92
CA MET A 376 10.03 -39.44 -0.87
C MET A 376 10.60 -39.73 0.52
N PHE A 377 9.93 -39.27 1.57
CA PHE A 377 10.33 -39.44 2.96
C PHE A 377 9.38 -40.42 3.63
N GLN A 378 9.93 -41.33 4.46
CA GLN A 378 9.13 -42.30 5.20
C GLN A 378 8.47 -41.61 6.42
N THR A 379 7.14 -41.48 6.39
CA THR A 379 6.30 -40.86 7.43
C THR A 379 5.59 -41.88 8.31
N GLY A 380 5.55 -43.16 7.87
CA GLY A 380 4.98 -44.28 8.64
C GLY A 380 5.57 -45.63 8.19
N PRO A 381 5.14 -46.75 8.77
CA PRO A 381 5.70 -48.07 8.45
C PRO A 381 5.60 -48.47 6.98
N GLN A 382 4.57 -48.05 6.28
CA GLN A 382 4.32 -48.25 4.85
C GLN A 382 3.83 -46.97 4.17
N GLU A 383 4.05 -45.83 4.81
CA GLU A 383 3.63 -44.52 4.31
C GLU A 383 4.83 -43.67 3.95
N PHE A 384 4.76 -43.01 2.80
CA PHE A 384 5.80 -42.18 2.25
C PHE A 384 5.18 -40.87 1.76
N SER A 385 5.81 -39.74 2.09
CA SER A 385 5.29 -38.43 1.75
C SER A 385 6.36 -37.51 1.18
N ILE A 386 5.93 -36.50 0.44
CA ILE A 386 6.81 -35.47 -0.10
C ILE A 386 6.04 -34.18 -0.37
N TYR A 387 6.66 -33.04 -0.14
CA TYR A 387 6.29 -31.76 -0.74
C TYR A 387 7.08 -31.61 -2.04
N ALA A 388 6.39 -31.49 -3.19
CA ALA A 388 7.04 -31.41 -4.49
C ALA A 388 6.41 -30.30 -5.34
N GLU A 389 7.25 -29.52 -5.99
CA GLU A 389 6.85 -28.65 -7.08
C GLU A 389 6.87 -29.44 -8.39
N LEU A 390 5.73 -29.46 -9.10
CA LEU A 390 5.53 -30.25 -10.29
C LEU A 390 5.08 -29.33 -11.45
N VAL A 391 5.50 -29.66 -12.67
CA VAL A 391 4.96 -29.05 -13.88
C VAL A 391 3.76 -29.84 -14.40
N SER A 392 2.97 -29.27 -15.31
CA SER A 392 1.88 -30.01 -15.96
C SER A 392 2.43 -31.20 -16.73
N GLY A 393 1.89 -32.40 -16.44
CA GLY A 393 2.37 -33.63 -17.02
C GLY A 393 1.78 -34.85 -16.35
N GLU A 394 2.58 -35.90 -16.26
CA GLU A 394 2.21 -37.19 -15.65
C GLU A 394 3.31 -37.65 -14.68
N LEU A 395 2.93 -38.40 -13.66
CA LEU A 395 3.87 -39.02 -12.71
C LEU A 395 3.51 -40.48 -12.41
N LYS A 396 4.47 -41.17 -11.78
CA LYS A 396 4.33 -42.47 -11.12
C LYS A 396 5.16 -42.51 -9.85
N PHE A 397 4.86 -43.47 -8.99
CA PHE A 397 5.70 -43.85 -7.86
C PHE A 397 6.63 -44.98 -8.31
N ARG A 398 7.93 -44.87 -7.99
CA ARG A 398 8.93 -45.87 -8.38
C ARG A 398 9.89 -46.15 -7.21
N PHE A 399 10.20 -47.44 -6.98
CA PHE A 399 11.11 -47.85 -5.93
C PHE A 399 12.52 -48.09 -6.49
N ASN A 400 13.51 -47.44 -5.88
CA ASN A 400 14.93 -47.62 -6.21
C ASN A 400 15.24 -47.48 -7.71
N GLU A 401 14.55 -46.54 -8.36
CA GLU A 401 14.62 -46.23 -9.80
C GLU A 401 14.36 -47.46 -10.72
N ASP A 402 13.76 -48.53 -10.18
CA ASP A 402 13.51 -49.79 -10.92
C ASP A 402 12.09 -49.80 -11.51
N TRP A 403 11.99 -49.85 -12.84
CA TRP A 403 10.72 -50.00 -13.56
C TRP A 403 10.00 -51.32 -13.29
N GLY A 404 10.69 -52.33 -12.75
CA GLY A 404 10.06 -53.55 -12.29
C GLY A 404 9.23 -53.39 -11.03
N ASN A 405 9.44 -52.28 -10.30
CA ASN A 405 8.75 -51.98 -9.05
C ASN A 405 8.23 -50.55 -9.05
N ASN A 406 7.07 -50.34 -9.72
CA ASN A 406 6.42 -49.04 -9.81
C ASN A 406 4.91 -49.16 -9.63
N PHE A 407 4.28 -48.06 -9.22
CA PHE A 407 2.84 -47.90 -9.06
C PHE A 407 2.34 -46.71 -9.89
N GLY A 408 1.14 -46.87 -10.43
CA GLY A 408 0.33 -45.85 -11.08
C GLY A 408 -1.12 -46.03 -10.68
N ASP A 409 -2.03 -45.44 -11.43
CA ASP A 409 -3.47 -45.49 -11.16
C ASP A 409 -4.24 -45.66 -12.46
N ASN A 410 -4.92 -46.79 -12.62
CA ASN A 410 -5.68 -47.11 -13.85
C ASN A 410 -7.03 -46.36 -13.94
N GLY A 411 -7.57 -45.96 -12.82
CA GLY A 411 -8.88 -45.32 -12.72
C GLY A 411 -8.83 -43.83 -12.46
N ASN A 412 -7.66 -43.33 -12.10
CA ASN A 412 -7.49 -41.99 -11.50
C ASN A 412 -8.41 -41.79 -10.27
N ASP A 413 -8.49 -42.84 -9.44
CA ASP A 413 -9.38 -42.95 -8.30
C ASP A 413 -8.65 -42.93 -6.92
N GLY A 414 -7.34 -42.75 -6.92
CA GLY A 414 -6.50 -42.68 -5.73
C GLY A 414 -5.99 -44.05 -5.26
N THR A 415 -6.18 -45.13 -6.06
CA THR A 415 -5.64 -46.46 -5.75
C THR A 415 -4.33 -46.71 -6.45
N LEU A 416 -3.44 -47.52 -5.81
CA LEU A 416 -2.13 -47.86 -6.34
C LEU A 416 -2.18 -49.22 -7.04
N GLU A 417 -1.96 -49.28 -8.36
CA GLU A 417 -1.77 -50.50 -9.07
C GLU A 417 -0.32 -50.67 -9.52
N SER A 418 0.21 -51.88 -9.29
CA SER A 418 1.55 -52.25 -9.76
C SER A 418 1.61 -52.19 -11.29
N GLY A 419 2.49 -51.34 -11.82
CA GLY A 419 2.59 -51.06 -13.23
C GLY A 419 1.39 -50.31 -13.83
N GLY A 420 0.50 -49.73 -13.01
CA GLY A 420 -0.71 -48.99 -13.41
C GLY A 420 -0.44 -47.83 -14.35
N ALA A 421 -1.49 -47.18 -14.83
CA ALA A 421 -1.40 -46.02 -15.73
C ALA A 421 -0.68 -44.83 -15.07
N ASN A 422 -0.19 -43.91 -15.89
CA ASN A 422 0.40 -42.67 -15.40
C ASN A 422 -0.67 -41.79 -14.77
N ILE A 423 -0.33 -41.10 -13.68
CA ILE A 423 -1.20 -40.20 -12.93
C ILE A 423 -1.05 -38.78 -13.51
N PRO A 424 -2.10 -38.20 -14.11
CA PRO A 424 -2.04 -36.88 -14.67
C PRO A 424 -2.01 -35.81 -13.54
N ILE A 425 -1.22 -34.74 -13.69
CA ILE A 425 -1.10 -33.65 -12.75
C ILE A 425 -0.97 -32.32 -13.47
N SER A 426 -1.55 -31.27 -12.90
CA SER A 426 -1.33 -29.88 -13.33
C SER A 426 -0.08 -29.31 -12.67
N ALA A 427 0.45 -28.20 -13.20
CA ALA A 427 1.53 -27.50 -12.54
C ALA A 427 1.10 -26.98 -11.16
N GLY A 428 1.97 -27.09 -10.17
CA GLY A 428 1.72 -26.62 -8.80
C GLY A 428 2.62 -27.28 -7.76
N THR A 429 2.53 -26.80 -6.55
CA THR A 429 3.17 -27.45 -5.38
C THR A 429 2.16 -28.34 -4.68
N TYR A 430 2.59 -29.55 -4.33
CA TYR A 430 1.71 -30.57 -3.77
C TYR A 430 2.33 -31.22 -2.55
N PHE A 431 1.50 -31.60 -1.58
CA PHE A 431 1.82 -32.59 -0.58
C PHE A 431 1.27 -33.94 -1.05
N ILE A 432 2.16 -34.87 -1.30
CA ILE A 432 1.85 -36.20 -1.87
C ILE A 432 2.12 -37.24 -0.80
N VAL A 433 1.13 -38.09 -0.55
CA VAL A 433 1.23 -39.23 0.37
C VAL A 433 0.96 -40.50 -0.43
N MET A 434 1.84 -41.48 -0.32
CA MET A 434 1.69 -42.84 -0.80
C MET A 434 1.62 -43.79 0.39
N ASP A 435 0.55 -44.54 0.54
CA ASP A 435 0.35 -45.54 1.58
C ASP A 435 0.23 -46.94 0.97
N LEU A 436 1.31 -47.71 1.09
CA LEU A 436 1.34 -49.09 0.61
C LEU A 436 0.55 -50.03 1.49
N GLY A 437 0.23 -49.65 2.73
CA GLY A 437 -0.58 -50.43 3.66
C GLY A 437 -2.05 -50.49 3.28
N SER A 438 -2.60 -49.36 2.85
CA SER A 438 -3.94 -49.25 2.29
C SER A 438 -4.01 -49.47 0.77
N GLY A 439 -2.88 -49.36 0.07
CA GLY A 439 -2.82 -49.40 -1.39
C GLY A 439 -3.40 -48.15 -2.03
N THR A 440 -3.25 -47.01 -1.38
CA THR A 440 -3.80 -45.72 -1.85
C THR A 440 -2.73 -44.62 -1.90
N TYR A 441 -3.04 -43.54 -2.62
CA TYR A 441 -2.27 -42.31 -2.55
C TYR A 441 -3.19 -41.08 -2.50
N THR A 442 -2.65 -39.97 -2.02
CA THR A 442 -3.29 -38.67 -2.11
C THR A 442 -2.33 -37.66 -2.69
N ILE A 443 -2.83 -36.78 -3.57
CA ILE A 443 -2.12 -35.61 -4.08
C ILE A 443 -2.95 -34.40 -3.70
N SER A 444 -2.51 -33.70 -2.67
CA SER A 444 -3.19 -32.52 -2.17
C SER A 444 -2.43 -31.26 -2.59
N PRO A 445 -3.05 -30.29 -3.23
CA PRO A 445 -2.40 -29.01 -3.44
C PRO A 445 -1.82 -28.51 -2.12
N PHE A 446 -0.54 -28.22 -2.12
CA PHE A 446 0.06 -27.59 -0.95
C PHE A 446 -0.36 -26.13 -0.94
N SER A 447 -1.09 -25.74 0.12
CA SER A 447 -1.53 -24.36 0.27
C SER A 447 -0.32 -23.49 0.57
N SER A 448 0.29 -22.95 -0.48
CA SER A 448 1.21 -21.84 -0.37
C SER A 448 0.48 -20.61 0.18
N ASP A 449 1.23 -19.63 0.62
CA ASP A 449 0.68 -18.34 1.04
C ASP A 449 -0.11 -17.70 -0.13
N LYS A 450 -1.44 -17.63 0.00
CA LYS A 450 -2.34 -17.15 -1.05
C LYS A 450 -2.26 -15.64 -1.26
N ARG A 451 -1.54 -14.93 -0.40
CA ARG A 451 -1.18 -13.53 -0.60
C ARG A 451 -0.17 -13.34 -1.74
N ALA A 452 0.45 -14.41 -2.24
CA ALA A 452 1.33 -14.42 -3.42
C ALA A 452 0.52 -14.18 -4.71
N MET A 453 -0.02 -12.98 -4.89
CA MET A 453 -0.90 -12.63 -5.99
C MET A 453 -0.09 -12.08 -7.18
N PHE A 454 0.55 -13.00 -7.91
CA PHE A 454 1.39 -12.68 -9.06
C PHE A 454 0.89 -13.37 -10.33
N TYR A 455 1.04 -12.69 -11.47
CA TYR A 455 0.84 -13.27 -12.78
C TYR A 455 2.22 -13.54 -13.39
N SER A 456 2.45 -14.75 -13.86
CA SER A 456 3.76 -15.20 -14.36
C SER A 456 3.73 -15.79 -15.78
N ASP A 457 2.54 -15.95 -16.40
CA ASP A 457 2.43 -16.52 -17.74
C ASP A 457 3.00 -15.57 -18.80
N GLY A 458 4.08 -16.01 -19.46
CA GLY A 458 4.83 -15.20 -20.42
C GLY A 458 5.73 -14.14 -19.79
N GLN A 459 5.98 -14.20 -18.47
CA GLN A 459 6.87 -13.26 -17.75
C GLN A 459 8.08 -13.96 -17.15
N ASN A 460 9.18 -13.22 -17.04
CA ASN A 460 10.44 -13.64 -16.44
C ASN A 460 10.50 -13.14 -15.00
N LEU A 461 10.97 -13.96 -14.06
CA LEU A 461 11.21 -13.51 -12.69
C LEU A 461 12.37 -12.50 -12.60
N GLU A 462 13.43 -12.74 -13.37
CA GLU A 462 14.57 -11.85 -13.46
C GLU A 462 14.26 -10.66 -14.38
N ILE A 463 14.63 -9.47 -13.93
CA ILE A 463 14.50 -8.23 -14.70
C ILE A 463 15.84 -7.95 -15.35
N GLU A 464 15.97 -8.28 -16.64
CA GLU A 464 17.16 -7.96 -17.41
C GLU A 464 17.15 -6.51 -17.91
N SER A 465 15.94 -5.98 -18.17
CA SER A 465 15.71 -4.61 -18.62
C SER A 465 14.36 -4.11 -18.06
N ILE A 466 14.29 -2.85 -17.62
CA ILE A 466 13.07 -2.29 -17.03
C ILE A 466 11.94 -2.06 -18.05
N PRO A 467 12.18 -1.56 -19.30
CA PRO A 467 11.08 -1.21 -20.20
C PRO A 467 10.16 -2.37 -20.64
N PRO A 468 10.65 -3.61 -20.92
CA PRO A 468 9.77 -4.71 -21.28
C PRO A 468 8.87 -5.13 -20.12
N PHE A 469 7.56 -5.27 -20.39
CA PHE A 469 6.60 -5.69 -19.37
C PHE A 469 6.78 -7.15 -18.95
N GLU A 470 7.39 -7.96 -19.81
CA GLU A 470 7.69 -9.38 -19.58
C GLU A 470 8.80 -9.60 -18.54
N ASP A 471 9.59 -8.59 -18.20
CA ASP A 471 10.65 -8.66 -17.21
C ASP A 471 10.15 -8.22 -15.83
N GLY A 472 10.05 -9.16 -14.90
CA GLY A 472 9.37 -9.06 -13.61
C GLY A 472 7.93 -9.59 -13.68
N TYR A 473 7.38 -10.07 -12.55
CA TYR A 473 6.01 -10.55 -12.51
C TYR A 473 5.02 -9.40 -12.31
N ALA A 474 3.88 -9.44 -13.00
CA ALA A 474 2.77 -8.54 -12.73
C ALA A 474 2.13 -8.90 -11.38
N VAL A 475 1.64 -7.89 -10.68
CA VAL A 475 0.95 -8.05 -9.40
C VAL A 475 -0.55 -7.96 -9.63
N THR A 476 -1.29 -8.96 -9.19
CA THR A 476 -2.74 -9.09 -9.37
C THR A 476 -3.53 -8.85 -8.09
N LYS A 477 -2.90 -8.21 -7.11
CA LYS A 477 -3.49 -7.91 -5.82
C LYS A 477 -4.75 -7.05 -5.92
N TRP A 478 -4.71 -6.00 -6.75
CA TRP A 478 -5.80 -5.07 -6.96
C TRP A 478 -6.63 -5.46 -8.18
N THR A 479 -7.95 -5.43 -8.05
CA THR A 479 -8.88 -5.78 -9.14
C THR A 479 -10.14 -4.93 -9.08
N ASN A 480 -10.81 -4.74 -10.23
CA ASN A 480 -12.13 -4.14 -10.35
C ASN A 480 -13.23 -5.21 -10.55
N ILE A 481 -13.00 -6.40 -9.99
CA ILE A 481 -14.00 -7.48 -9.91
C ILE A 481 -14.50 -7.55 -8.47
N ASP A 482 -15.83 -7.69 -8.29
CA ASP A 482 -16.47 -7.88 -6.99
C ASP A 482 -16.35 -9.33 -6.49
N SER A 483 -16.72 -9.59 -5.23
CA SER A 483 -16.71 -10.93 -4.63
C SER A 483 -17.66 -11.93 -5.30
N ASN A 484 -18.56 -11.48 -6.17
CA ASN A 484 -19.48 -12.32 -6.96
C ASN A 484 -18.97 -12.54 -8.41
N GLY A 485 -17.81 -12.02 -8.76
CA GLY A 485 -17.20 -12.14 -10.10
C GLY A 485 -17.72 -11.12 -11.13
N ASN A 486 -18.40 -10.05 -10.70
CA ASN A 486 -18.87 -9.00 -11.59
C ASN A 486 -17.84 -7.87 -11.68
N GLN A 487 -17.82 -7.17 -12.82
CA GLN A 487 -17.09 -5.94 -13.00
C GLN A 487 -17.69 -4.81 -12.13
N GLY A 488 -16.86 -3.88 -11.67
CA GLY A 488 -17.28 -2.68 -10.96
C GLY A 488 -18.29 -1.80 -11.69
N SER A 489 -18.73 -0.72 -11.07
CA SER A 489 -19.90 0.09 -11.48
C SER A 489 -19.74 0.79 -12.83
N ASP A 490 -18.52 1.19 -13.22
CA ASP A 490 -18.25 1.74 -14.54
C ASP A 490 -18.28 0.66 -15.62
N SER A 491 -19.39 0.55 -16.33
CA SER A 491 -19.58 -0.44 -17.39
C SER A 491 -18.61 -0.27 -18.58
N SER A 492 -17.93 0.87 -18.70
CA SER A 492 -16.86 1.06 -19.70
C SER A 492 -15.56 0.36 -19.29
N GLY A 493 -15.40 0.02 -17.99
CA GLY A 493 -14.18 -0.57 -17.44
C GLY A 493 -12.99 0.39 -17.41
N ASN A 494 -13.22 1.69 -17.47
CA ASN A 494 -12.15 2.69 -17.47
C ASN A 494 -11.75 3.12 -16.05
N PHE A 495 -12.71 3.15 -15.11
CA PHE A 495 -12.49 3.55 -13.71
C PHE A 495 -12.84 2.41 -12.75
N VAL A 496 -12.15 2.38 -11.63
CA VAL A 496 -12.15 1.28 -10.66
C VAL A 496 -12.87 1.71 -9.39
N ASP A 497 -13.70 0.81 -8.82
CA ASP A 497 -14.47 1.06 -7.60
C ASP A 497 -13.68 0.77 -6.32
N THR A 498 -12.65 -0.05 -6.39
CA THR A 498 -11.93 -0.59 -5.22
C THR A 498 -11.35 0.50 -4.34
N ASP A 499 -11.69 0.55 -3.07
CA ASP A 499 -11.17 1.48 -2.08
C ASP A 499 -9.73 1.15 -1.67
N ILE A 500 -8.95 2.18 -1.30
CA ILE A 500 -7.60 2.01 -0.77
C ILE A 500 -7.62 2.13 0.75
N PRO A 501 -7.34 1.07 1.52
CA PRO A 501 -7.09 1.20 2.94
C PRO A 501 -5.73 1.85 3.19
N LEU A 502 -5.71 3.10 3.64
CA LEU A 502 -4.49 3.81 4.04
C LEU A 502 -3.95 3.33 5.39
N ILE A 503 -4.85 2.86 6.27
CA ILE A 503 -4.54 2.20 7.53
C ILE A 503 -5.56 1.09 7.74
N ARG A 504 -5.08 -0.14 7.96
CA ARG A 504 -5.93 -1.29 8.28
C ARG A 504 -5.38 -2.09 9.47
N LEU A 505 -6.24 -2.88 10.09
CA LEU A 505 -5.93 -3.54 11.37
C LEU A 505 -4.72 -4.48 11.30
N ALA A 506 -4.50 -5.17 10.17
CA ALA A 506 -3.34 -6.04 10.02
C ALA A 506 -2.00 -5.30 10.17
N GLU A 507 -1.90 -4.05 9.70
CA GLU A 507 -0.72 -3.22 9.94
C GLU A 507 -0.50 -2.98 11.44
N ILE A 508 -1.57 -2.74 12.19
CA ILE A 508 -1.48 -2.49 13.64
C ILE A 508 -1.04 -3.74 14.40
N TYR A 509 -1.45 -4.92 13.94
CA TYR A 509 -0.96 -6.19 14.48
C TYR A 509 0.55 -6.34 14.28
N LEU A 510 1.04 -6.00 13.09
CA LEU A 510 2.46 -5.98 12.76
C LEU A 510 3.23 -4.91 13.54
N ASN A 511 2.64 -3.71 13.73
CA ASN A 511 3.23 -2.64 14.53
C ASN A 511 3.41 -3.07 16.00
N TYR A 512 2.37 -3.72 16.59
CA TYR A 512 2.44 -4.26 17.95
C TYR A 512 3.57 -5.29 18.07
N ALA A 513 3.64 -6.23 17.13
CA ALA A 513 4.65 -7.28 17.15
C ALA A 513 6.07 -6.72 17.00
N GLU A 514 6.29 -5.80 16.06
CA GLU A 514 7.59 -5.15 15.86
C GLU A 514 8.00 -4.33 17.08
N ALA A 515 7.12 -3.48 17.60
CA ALA A 515 7.41 -2.67 18.78
C ALA A 515 7.70 -3.52 20.03
N THR A 516 7.00 -4.66 20.18
CA THR A 516 7.28 -5.65 21.25
C THR A 516 8.71 -6.18 21.15
N LEU A 517 9.14 -6.61 19.96
CA LEU A 517 10.49 -7.11 19.71
C LEU A 517 11.58 -6.05 19.87
N ARG A 518 11.26 -4.79 19.65
CA ARG A 518 12.17 -3.64 19.84
C ARG A 518 12.23 -3.18 21.29
N GLY A 519 11.58 -3.87 22.23
CA GLY A 519 11.65 -3.57 23.67
C GLY A 519 10.52 -2.68 24.19
N GLY A 520 9.44 -2.51 23.43
CA GLY A 520 8.26 -1.72 23.84
C GLY A 520 7.43 -2.31 24.98
N GLY A 521 7.80 -3.48 25.52
CA GLY A 521 7.16 -4.10 26.69
C GLY A 521 5.83 -4.81 26.40
N GLY A 522 5.50 -5.06 25.14
CA GLY A 522 4.36 -5.89 24.74
C GLY A 522 4.55 -7.36 25.09
N ASP A 523 3.45 -8.14 25.10
CA ASP A 523 3.51 -9.59 25.34
C ASP A 523 3.83 -10.35 24.04
N THR A 524 4.90 -11.14 24.05
CA THR A 524 5.36 -11.92 22.89
C THR A 524 4.34 -12.97 22.45
N ASN A 525 3.59 -13.60 23.38
CA ASN A 525 2.57 -14.59 22.99
C ASN A 525 1.39 -13.90 22.27
N THR A 526 1.02 -12.72 22.72
CA THR A 526 0.04 -11.87 22.01
C THR A 526 0.56 -11.52 20.62
N ALA A 527 1.82 -11.11 20.47
CA ALA A 527 2.43 -10.81 19.16
C ALA A 527 2.37 -12.03 18.22
N VAL A 528 2.76 -13.22 18.69
CA VAL A 528 2.66 -14.47 17.91
C VAL A 528 1.20 -14.76 17.52
N SER A 529 0.25 -14.59 18.45
CA SER A 529 -1.17 -14.82 18.16
C SER A 529 -1.72 -13.89 17.08
N LEU A 530 -1.35 -12.61 17.12
CA LEU A 530 -1.76 -11.61 16.12
C LEU A 530 -1.18 -11.92 14.74
N ILE A 531 0.10 -12.27 14.67
CA ILE A 531 0.75 -12.68 13.42
C ILE A 531 0.11 -13.96 12.87
N ASN A 532 -0.20 -14.94 13.73
CA ASN A 532 -0.83 -16.17 13.28
C ASN A 532 -2.25 -15.94 12.74
N GLN A 533 -3.01 -14.97 13.22
CA GLN A 533 -4.29 -14.59 12.62
C GLN A 533 -4.13 -14.05 11.20
N ILE A 534 -3.14 -13.17 10.95
CA ILE A 534 -2.81 -12.69 9.60
C ILE A 534 -2.45 -13.87 8.69
N ARG A 535 -1.60 -14.77 9.19
CA ARG A 535 -1.13 -15.92 8.41
C ARG A 535 -2.23 -16.97 8.20
N GLU A 536 -3.12 -17.19 9.17
CA GLU A 536 -4.29 -18.05 9.00
C GLU A 536 -5.17 -17.59 7.84
N ARG A 537 -5.40 -16.29 7.71
CA ARG A 537 -6.09 -15.72 6.54
C ARG A 537 -5.30 -15.95 5.25
N GLY A 538 -4.02 -15.63 5.24
CA GLY A 538 -3.16 -15.74 4.05
C GLY A 538 -3.01 -17.18 3.55
N PHE A 539 -2.98 -18.17 4.43
CA PHE A 539 -2.85 -19.59 4.09
C PHE A 539 -4.20 -20.31 3.96
N GLY A 540 -5.30 -19.66 4.33
CA GLY A 540 -6.61 -20.31 4.39
C GLY A 540 -6.68 -21.39 5.47
N GLY A 541 -5.88 -21.26 6.54
CA GLY A 541 -5.79 -22.20 7.66
C GLY A 541 -4.46 -22.12 8.42
N SER A 542 -4.24 -23.03 9.34
CA SER A 542 -3.11 -22.98 10.29
C SER A 542 -1.75 -23.43 9.72
N SER A 543 -1.67 -23.82 8.45
CA SER A 543 -0.42 -24.33 7.85
C SER A 543 0.74 -23.32 7.85
N GLY A 544 0.43 -22.05 7.89
CA GLY A 544 1.41 -20.97 7.98
C GLY A 544 1.75 -20.51 9.39
N ALA A 545 1.25 -21.17 10.44
CA ALA A 545 1.44 -20.72 11.83
C ALA A 545 2.91 -20.76 12.26
N ILE A 546 3.30 -19.75 13.03
CA ILE A 546 4.65 -19.62 13.61
C ILE A 546 4.63 -19.83 15.13
N SER A 547 5.81 -20.14 15.67
CA SER A 547 6.08 -20.17 17.11
C SER A 547 6.79 -18.90 17.58
N SER A 548 6.97 -18.74 18.88
CA SER A 548 7.73 -17.62 19.45
C SER A 548 9.22 -17.64 19.05
N GLY A 549 9.76 -18.80 18.69
CA GLY A 549 11.14 -18.91 18.22
C GLY A 549 11.35 -18.37 16.80
N ASP A 550 10.29 -18.33 16.00
CA ASP A 550 10.32 -17.84 14.62
C ASP A 550 10.13 -16.32 14.56
N LEU A 551 9.53 -15.72 15.60
CA LEU A 551 9.21 -14.31 15.66
C LEU A 551 10.46 -13.46 15.89
N THR A 552 11.09 -13.01 14.82
CA THR A 552 12.26 -12.12 14.80
C THR A 552 11.96 -10.81 14.08
N LEU A 553 12.82 -9.79 14.23
CA LEU A 553 12.66 -8.54 13.49
C LEU A 553 12.76 -8.76 11.97
N ASP A 554 13.67 -9.61 11.52
CA ASP A 554 13.78 -9.95 10.09
C ASP A 554 12.51 -10.63 9.57
N PHE A 555 11.98 -11.59 10.35
CA PHE A 555 10.69 -12.21 10.02
C PHE A 555 9.55 -11.18 9.93
N ILE A 556 9.48 -10.22 10.87
CA ILE A 556 8.44 -9.17 10.83
C ILE A 556 8.59 -8.27 9.62
N LEU A 557 9.81 -7.89 9.23
CA LEU A 557 10.01 -7.12 8.00
C LEU A 557 9.51 -7.85 6.76
N ASP A 558 9.77 -9.15 6.68
CA ASP A 558 9.29 -10.00 5.57
C ASP A 558 7.78 -10.23 5.66
N GLU A 559 7.21 -10.39 6.86
CA GLU A 559 5.77 -10.54 7.03
C GLU A 559 5.02 -9.24 6.70
N ARG A 560 5.57 -8.08 7.07
CA ARG A 560 5.05 -6.77 6.62
C ARG A 560 5.07 -6.67 5.10
N SER A 561 6.12 -7.14 4.46
CA SER A 561 6.20 -7.18 3.01
C SER A 561 5.14 -8.09 2.41
N ARG A 562 5.00 -9.34 2.89
CA ARG A 562 3.97 -10.28 2.41
C ARG A 562 2.54 -9.76 2.59
N GLU A 563 2.28 -9.09 3.70
CA GLU A 563 0.95 -8.61 4.04
C GLU A 563 0.60 -7.27 3.35
N LEU A 564 1.56 -6.32 3.34
CA LEU A 564 1.31 -4.91 3.04
C LEU A 564 1.93 -4.45 1.70
N TYR A 565 2.45 -5.37 0.86
CA TYR A 565 3.02 -4.94 -0.43
C TYR A 565 2.00 -4.17 -1.27
N TRP A 566 2.50 -3.15 -1.96
CA TRP A 566 1.70 -2.26 -2.79
C TRP A 566 0.65 -1.42 -2.03
N GLU A 567 0.90 -1.19 -0.73
CA GLU A 567 0.06 -0.31 0.12
C GLU A 567 0.81 0.96 0.59
N GLY A 568 1.96 1.28 -0.01
CA GLY A 568 2.68 2.53 0.22
C GLY A 568 3.50 2.59 1.51
N LEU A 569 4.00 1.46 2.03
CA LEU A 569 4.70 1.40 3.32
C LEU A 569 6.16 0.91 3.22
N ARG A 570 6.56 0.28 2.10
CA ARG A 570 7.84 -0.45 2.03
C ARG A 570 9.07 0.42 2.26
N ARG A 571 9.12 1.62 1.67
CA ARG A 571 10.26 2.55 1.84
C ARG A 571 10.46 2.88 3.32
N THR A 572 9.40 3.26 4.04
CA THR A 572 9.44 3.61 5.46
C THR A 572 9.92 2.42 6.30
N ASP A 573 9.45 1.20 5.99
CA ASP A 573 9.91 -0.03 6.64
C ASP A 573 11.40 -0.26 6.41
N LEU A 574 11.88 -0.19 5.17
CA LEU A 574 13.29 -0.39 4.84
C LEU A 574 14.21 0.66 5.49
N ILE A 575 13.75 1.92 5.62
CA ILE A 575 14.49 2.98 6.33
C ILE A 575 14.61 2.62 7.82
N ARG A 576 13.50 2.24 8.47
CA ARG A 576 13.47 1.86 9.89
C ARG A 576 14.35 0.66 10.21
N TYR A 577 14.52 -0.25 9.25
CA TYR A 577 15.43 -1.41 9.35
C TYR A 577 16.84 -1.13 8.83
N ASN A 578 17.14 0.11 8.46
CA ASN A 578 18.43 0.50 7.86
C ASN A 578 18.81 -0.36 6.63
N ARG A 579 17.83 -0.64 5.76
CA ARG A 579 18.01 -1.45 4.53
C ARG A 579 17.74 -0.68 3.25
N PHE A 580 17.19 0.53 3.34
CA PHE A 580 16.78 1.29 2.16
C PHE A 580 17.99 1.76 1.32
N THR A 581 18.96 2.38 1.94
CA THR A 581 20.13 2.96 1.22
C THR A 581 21.36 2.08 1.23
N ASN A 582 21.55 1.26 2.26
CA ASN A 582 22.81 0.55 2.42
C ASN A 582 22.93 -0.70 1.49
N SER A 583 24.13 -1.26 1.39
CA SER A 583 24.46 -2.39 0.51
C SER A 583 24.17 -3.76 1.10
N SER A 584 23.66 -3.85 2.33
CA SER A 584 23.30 -5.13 2.96
C SER A 584 21.99 -5.73 2.43
N TYR A 585 21.16 -4.91 1.78
CA TYR A 585 19.93 -5.33 1.15
C TYR A 585 19.81 -4.71 -0.24
N LEU A 586 19.88 -5.55 -1.25
CA LEU A 586 19.90 -5.15 -2.65
C LEU A 586 18.72 -5.74 -3.41
N TRP A 587 18.22 -4.99 -4.38
CA TRP A 587 17.22 -5.41 -5.33
C TRP A 587 17.62 -4.95 -6.75
N PRO A 588 17.08 -5.56 -7.82
CA PRO A 588 17.41 -5.20 -9.18
C PRO A 588 17.25 -3.70 -9.45
N PHE A 589 18.25 -3.10 -10.04
CA PHE A 589 18.33 -1.68 -10.41
C PHE A 589 18.39 -0.67 -9.24
N LYS A 590 18.46 -1.09 -7.98
CA LYS A 590 18.82 -0.18 -6.88
C LYS A 590 20.12 0.53 -7.22
N GLY A 591 20.15 1.89 -7.08
CA GLY A 591 21.31 2.70 -7.45
C GLY A 591 21.62 2.69 -8.95
N ASN A 592 20.63 2.39 -9.79
CA ASN A 592 20.72 2.31 -11.26
C ASN A 592 21.68 1.23 -11.78
N GLU A 593 21.90 0.17 -11.00
CA GLU A 593 22.73 -0.97 -11.37
C GLU A 593 21.88 -2.26 -11.46
N PRO A 594 22.01 -3.10 -12.50
CA PRO A 594 21.15 -4.28 -12.69
C PRO A 594 21.09 -5.24 -11.49
N THR A 595 22.21 -5.43 -10.77
CA THR A 595 22.28 -6.27 -9.57
C THR A 595 22.01 -5.50 -8.28
N GLY A 596 21.82 -4.19 -8.38
CA GLY A 596 21.67 -3.29 -7.26
C GLY A 596 22.99 -2.94 -6.58
N VAL A 597 23.09 -1.70 -6.10
CA VAL A 597 24.19 -1.22 -5.24
C VAL A 597 23.62 -0.34 -4.13
N GLY A 598 24.38 -0.16 -3.03
CA GLY A 598 24.05 0.82 -2.02
C GLY A 598 24.13 2.23 -2.56
N VAL A 599 23.30 3.11 -2.04
CA VAL A 599 23.26 4.53 -2.37
C VAL A 599 23.57 5.38 -1.14
N ASP A 600 23.81 6.67 -1.33
CA ASP A 600 24.11 7.58 -0.23
C ASP A 600 22.92 7.71 0.74
N GLU A 601 23.20 7.83 2.03
CA GLU A 601 22.20 7.85 3.10
C GLU A 601 21.22 9.03 2.99
N TYR A 602 21.64 10.16 2.38
CA TYR A 602 20.75 11.30 2.18
C TYR A 602 19.51 10.94 1.34
N ARG A 603 19.56 9.87 0.55
CA ARG A 603 18.41 9.32 -0.22
C ARG A 603 17.28 8.78 0.67
N ASN A 604 17.49 8.66 1.97
CA ASN A 604 16.41 8.39 2.92
C ASN A 604 15.35 9.51 2.94
N LEU A 605 15.68 10.69 2.43
CA LEU A 605 14.74 11.80 2.23
C LEU A 605 14.66 12.19 0.78
N PHE A 606 13.50 12.66 0.36
CA PHE A 606 13.35 13.38 -0.89
C PHE A 606 13.76 14.85 -0.73
N PRO A 607 14.18 15.51 -1.80
CA PRO A 607 14.49 16.94 -1.77
C PRO A 607 13.21 17.76 -1.60
N LEU A 608 13.31 18.92 -0.99
CA LEU A 608 12.30 19.95 -1.16
C LEU A 608 12.33 20.42 -2.63
N PRO A 609 11.16 20.75 -3.23
CA PRO A 609 11.14 21.26 -4.60
C PRO A 609 12.04 22.48 -4.77
N ALA A 610 12.86 22.48 -5.82
CA ALA A 610 13.82 23.56 -6.06
C ALA A 610 13.15 24.94 -6.15
N ASN A 611 11.97 25.00 -6.76
CA ASN A 611 11.20 26.23 -6.88
C ASN A 611 10.71 26.77 -5.52
N VAL A 612 10.31 25.88 -4.61
CA VAL A 612 9.85 26.26 -3.26
C VAL A 612 11.01 26.84 -2.44
N VAL A 613 12.18 26.20 -2.50
CA VAL A 613 13.40 26.69 -1.81
C VAL A 613 13.87 28.02 -2.41
N ALA A 614 13.78 28.19 -3.72
CA ALA A 614 14.18 29.44 -4.39
C ALA A 614 13.29 30.64 -4.02
N ILE A 615 11.99 30.41 -3.77
CA ILE A 615 11.05 31.48 -3.43
C ILE A 615 11.05 31.77 -1.93
N ASN A 616 11.21 30.77 -1.08
CA ASN A 616 11.15 30.93 0.39
C ASN A 616 12.57 30.86 0.99
N SER A 617 13.15 32.02 1.28
CA SER A 617 14.49 32.12 1.87
C SER A 617 14.61 31.59 3.31
N ASN A 618 13.49 31.23 3.96
CA ASN A 618 13.48 30.61 5.29
C ASN A 618 13.69 29.07 5.21
N LEU A 619 13.78 28.52 4.01
CA LEU A 619 13.97 27.09 3.80
C LEU A 619 15.43 26.78 3.46
N THR A 620 15.89 25.66 3.95
CA THR A 620 17.17 25.05 3.60
C THR A 620 16.88 23.69 2.96
N GLN A 621 17.51 23.42 1.82
CA GLN A 621 17.39 22.13 1.15
C GLN A 621 17.92 20.99 2.03
N ASN A 622 17.38 19.79 1.88
CA ASN A 622 17.90 18.59 2.50
C ASN A 622 19.34 18.33 2.04
N GLU A 623 20.17 17.82 2.95
CA GLU A 623 21.56 17.50 2.66
C GLU A 623 21.67 16.57 1.45
N GLY A 624 22.66 16.81 0.58
CA GLY A 624 22.90 16.00 -0.62
C GLY A 624 22.18 16.47 -1.89
N TYR A 625 21.27 17.48 -1.82
CA TYR A 625 20.52 17.99 -2.96
C TYR A 625 20.82 19.44 -3.30
#